data_7c0f238d24bc9aa1c8f4197e8a9ba5e6
#
_entry.id   7c0f238d24bc9aa1c8f4197e8a9ba5e6
#
_cell.length_a   1.000
_cell.length_b   1.000
_cell.length_c   1.000
_cell.angle_alpha   90.00
_cell.angle_beta   90.00
_cell.angle_gamma   90.00
#
_symmetry.space_group_name_H-M   'P 1'
#
loop_
_entity.id
_entity.type
_entity.pdbx_description
1 polymer ?
#
loop_
_entity_poly.entity_id
_entity_poly.type
_entity_poly.pdbx_seq_one_letter_code
_entity_poly.pdbx_strand_id
1 'polypeptide(L)'
;MSTLTAQEQDRLDPALVRLGTVLVLGAVLAQLDTTIVGVGMGAMADSLGATVTTVQWVSTGYLLTVAFAAPLSGWLHKRYGGKRVWLGSVALFIAASALCGLAWSGPSLIAFRLLQGIGGGLMQPVGQALVARHAGPRRIGRLIGVITVPLSVAPILGPVVGGLIVQGAGWRWLFLVNVPVGLLALLLAARVVPADGAERDTAVRPDVLGLMLLPTGLAALVYVLAQPGTGGWDPVLAVAPAAGCALLAGYVAHALRTTRTPLPDLRLFAGRGFTLAGINTFLLGAALYSSMMLLPLYFTQVRGMDPLHAGLLLAPQALGSAVITPLAGRLTDRHGPRNVVLAGIGLTVLGTVPFVLTGDPLPEALLIAALFLRGAGLGAVVPPNVAATYTSVDRSQAPAATSARTVLNRVGGSVGTAVLAVILQNALAGGGGAEPQTAYAHTFGWALAFGVLTLVPAALYPRRAPGRS
;
A
#
# COMPACT_ATOMS: atom_id res chain seq x y z
N MET A 1 -2.36 -10.86 43.92
CA MET A 1 -2.01 -10.44 42.55
C MET A 1 -1.29 -11.61 41.89
N SER A 2 -2.00 -12.38 41.04
CA SER A 2 -1.48 -13.57 40.38
C SER A 2 -0.43 -13.20 39.35
N THR A 3 0.79 -13.68 39.51
CA THR A 3 1.87 -13.64 38.54
C THR A 3 1.44 -14.49 37.33
N LEU A 4 0.85 -13.85 36.31
CA LEU A 4 0.64 -14.49 35.03
C LEU A 4 1.99 -14.95 34.49
N THR A 5 2.11 -16.22 34.11
CA THR A 5 3.32 -16.80 33.58
C THR A 5 3.70 -16.09 32.28
N ALA A 6 4.99 -15.97 31.97
CA ALA A 6 5.50 -15.31 30.77
C ALA A 6 4.87 -15.86 29.47
N GLN A 7 4.39 -17.11 29.47
CA GLN A 7 3.68 -17.76 28.38
C GLN A 7 2.23 -17.27 28.20
N GLU A 8 1.54 -16.88 29.27
CA GLU A 8 0.18 -16.31 29.18
C GLU A 8 0.20 -14.86 28.69
N GLN A 9 1.27 -14.12 29.01
CA GLN A 9 1.49 -12.76 28.51
C GLN A 9 1.80 -12.73 27.01
N ASP A 10 2.18 -13.85 26.40
CA ASP A 10 2.61 -13.95 25.00
C ASP A 10 1.48 -14.40 24.05
N ARG A 11 0.31 -14.78 24.56
CA ARG A 11 -0.87 -15.11 23.73
C ARG A 11 -1.53 -13.84 23.21
N LEU A 12 -1.86 -13.82 21.91
CA LEU A 12 -2.73 -12.77 21.36
C LEU A 12 -4.10 -12.88 22.01
N ASP A 13 -4.53 -11.81 22.66
CA ASP A 13 -5.87 -11.71 23.22
C ASP A 13 -6.91 -11.93 22.10
N PRO A 14 -7.88 -12.84 22.25
CA PRO A 14 -8.94 -13.06 21.28
C PRO A 14 -9.70 -11.78 20.90
N ALA A 15 -9.79 -10.80 21.81
CA ALA A 15 -10.39 -9.51 21.54
C ALA A 15 -9.55 -8.68 20.54
N LEU A 16 -8.23 -8.72 20.68
CA LEU A 16 -7.31 -8.04 19.74
C LEU A 16 -7.32 -8.70 18.35
N VAL A 17 -7.40 -10.03 18.30
CA VAL A 17 -7.51 -10.77 17.03
C VAL A 17 -8.81 -10.40 16.34
N ARG A 18 -9.93 -10.41 17.05
CA ARG A 18 -11.25 -10.00 16.52
C ARG A 18 -11.22 -8.55 16.02
N LEU A 19 -10.64 -7.64 16.78
CA LEU A 19 -10.46 -6.24 16.36
C LEU A 19 -9.65 -6.17 15.06
N GLY A 20 -8.50 -6.83 15.01
CA GLY A 20 -7.65 -6.88 13.82
C GLY A 20 -8.38 -7.44 12.61
N THR A 21 -9.07 -8.57 12.75
CA THR A 21 -9.81 -9.22 11.66
C THR A 21 -10.90 -8.31 11.09
N VAL A 22 -11.65 -7.63 11.95
CA VAL A 22 -12.72 -6.72 11.51
C VAL A 22 -12.14 -5.51 10.77
N LEU A 23 -11.06 -4.93 11.27
CA LEU A 23 -10.42 -3.78 10.62
C LEU A 23 -9.75 -4.17 9.28
N VAL A 24 -9.25 -5.40 9.18
CA VAL A 24 -8.69 -5.96 7.94
C VAL A 24 -9.75 -6.14 6.86
N LEU A 25 -10.97 -6.52 7.20
CA LEU A 25 -12.05 -6.65 6.21
C LEU A 25 -12.21 -5.37 5.38
N GLY A 26 -12.22 -4.20 6.02
CA GLY A 26 -12.28 -2.92 5.29
C GLY A 26 -11.06 -2.68 4.41
N ALA A 27 -9.86 -2.98 4.92
CA ALA A 27 -8.63 -2.79 4.15
C ALA A 27 -8.53 -3.76 2.95
N VAL A 28 -9.00 -5.00 3.11
CA VAL A 28 -9.10 -6.00 2.03
C VAL A 28 -10.09 -5.56 0.96
N LEU A 29 -11.24 -5.03 1.36
CA LEU A 29 -12.21 -4.47 0.41
C LEU A 29 -11.59 -3.38 -0.47
N ALA A 30 -10.93 -2.39 0.14
CA ALA A 30 -10.28 -1.32 -0.60
C ALA A 30 -9.15 -1.84 -1.51
N GLN A 31 -8.44 -2.87 -1.09
CA GLN A 31 -7.34 -3.46 -1.86
C GLN A 31 -7.84 -4.31 -3.03
N LEU A 32 -8.89 -5.12 -2.82
CA LEU A 32 -9.57 -5.87 -3.87
C LEU A 32 -10.16 -4.93 -4.91
N ASP A 33 -10.87 -3.90 -4.47
CA ASP A 33 -11.50 -2.91 -5.35
C ASP A 33 -10.49 -2.24 -6.30
N THR A 34 -9.26 -2.02 -5.84
CA THR A 34 -8.19 -1.46 -6.67
C THR A 34 -7.83 -2.34 -7.87
N THR A 35 -7.91 -3.66 -7.73
CA THR A 35 -7.46 -4.64 -8.74
C THR A 35 -8.61 -5.24 -9.55
N ILE A 36 -9.77 -5.44 -8.93
CA ILE A 36 -10.93 -6.07 -9.54
C ILE A 36 -11.50 -5.23 -10.69
N VAL A 37 -11.48 -3.91 -10.56
CA VAL A 37 -12.04 -2.95 -11.54
C VAL A 37 -11.26 -2.99 -12.86
N GLY A 38 -9.95 -3.27 -12.81
CA GLY A 38 -9.11 -3.34 -14.00
C GLY A 38 -9.61 -4.35 -15.04
N VAL A 39 -10.18 -5.48 -14.57
CA VAL A 39 -10.71 -6.54 -15.45
C VAL A 39 -11.95 -6.12 -16.21
N GLY A 40 -12.75 -5.23 -15.62
CA GLY A 40 -14.03 -4.79 -16.21
C GLY A 40 -13.94 -3.59 -17.16
N MET A 41 -12.74 -3.04 -17.40
CA MET A 41 -12.60 -1.77 -18.15
C MET A 41 -13.20 -1.84 -19.57
N GLY A 42 -12.98 -2.93 -20.31
CA GLY A 42 -13.56 -3.12 -21.62
C GLY A 42 -15.11 -3.15 -21.57
N ALA A 43 -15.67 -3.98 -20.69
CA ALA A 43 -17.12 -4.09 -20.53
C ALA A 43 -17.78 -2.77 -20.06
N MET A 44 -17.05 -1.95 -19.25
CA MET A 44 -17.51 -0.61 -18.87
C MET A 44 -17.51 0.34 -20.07
N ALA A 45 -16.45 0.34 -20.89
CA ALA A 45 -16.34 1.16 -22.08
C ALA A 45 -17.50 0.88 -23.04
N ASP A 46 -17.74 -0.39 -23.36
CA ASP A 46 -18.81 -0.82 -24.27
C ASP A 46 -20.20 -0.47 -23.72
N SER A 47 -20.45 -0.78 -22.44
CA SER A 47 -21.77 -0.58 -21.81
C SER A 47 -22.14 0.90 -21.61
N LEU A 48 -21.16 1.77 -21.38
CA LEU A 48 -21.38 3.20 -21.12
C LEU A 48 -21.17 4.06 -22.37
N GLY A 49 -20.83 3.45 -23.53
CA GLY A 49 -20.47 4.19 -24.75
C GLY A 49 -19.30 5.14 -24.56
N ALA A 50 -18.36 4.78 -23.68
CA ALA A 50 -17.23 5.61 -23.28
C ALA A 50 -15.93 5.14 -23.94
N THR A 51 -15.02 6.07 -24.17
CA THR A 51 -13.68 5.71 -24.66
C THR A 51 -12.86 4.98 -23.58
N VAL A 52 -11.92 4.14 -24.00
CA VAL A 52 -11.00 3.44 -23.07
C VAL A 52 -10.27 4.45 -22.18
N THR A 53 -9.87 5.60 -22.73
CA THR A 53 -9.23 6.69 -21.98
C THR A 53 -10.14 7.24 -20.88
N THR A 54 -11.44 7.41 -21.17
CA THR A 54 -12.40 7.83 -20.13
C THR A 54 -12.54 6.80 -19.03
N VAL A 55 -12.58 5.51 -19.39
CA VAL A 55 -12.69 4.43 -18.40
C VAL A 55 -11.41 4.25 -17.58
N GLN A 56 -10.23 4.53 -18.13
CA GLN A 56 -9.00 4.55 -17.35
C GLN A 56 -9.06 5.52 -16.15
N TRP A 57 -9.79 6.65 -16.30
CA TRP A 57 -10.02 7.60 -15.21
C TRP A 57 -10.81 7.00 -14.04
N VAL A 58 -11.56 5.93 -14.25
CA VAL A 58 -12.24 5.19 -13.18
C VAL A 58 -11.25 4.63 -12.15
N SER A 59 -10.11 4.12 -12.62
CA SER A 59 -9.03 3.64 -11.74
C SER A 59 -8.11 4.77 -11.29
N THR A 60 -7.71 5.64 -12.21
CA THR A 60 -6.82 6.77 -11.91
C THR A 60 -7.44 7.71 -10.87
N GLY A 61 -8.71 8.10 -11.06
CA GLY A 61 -9.43 8.96 -10.14
C GLY A 61 -9.52 8.37 -8.72
N TYR A 62 -9.79 7.07 -8.62
CA TYR A 62 -9.78 6.37 -7.35
C TYR A 62 -8.41 6.44 -6.67
N LEU A 63 -7.32 6.11 -7.38
CA LEU A 63 -5.96 6.15 -6.83
C LEU A 63 -5.55 7.57 -6.40
N LEU A 64 -5.92 8.59 -7.17
CA LEU A 64 -5.69 10.00 -6.84
C LEU A 64 -6.38 10.38 -5.52
N THR A 65 -7.66 10.02 -5.37
CA THR A 65 -8.39 10.35 -4.14
C THR A 65 -7.95 9.51 -2.94
N VAL A 66 -7.52 8.28 -3.13
CA VAL A 66 -6.84 7.48 -2.09
C VAL A 66 -5.56 8.18 -1.63
N ALA A 67 -4.73 8.65 -2.56
CA ALA A 67 -3.50 9.39 -2.24
C ALA A 67 -3.80 10.72 -1.53
N PHE A 68 -4.88 11.42 -1.93
CA PHE A 68 -5.34 12.64 -1.29
C PHE A 68 -5.89 12.40 0.11
N ALA A 69 -6.68 11.34 0.33
CA ALA A 69 -7.38 11.09 1.59
C ALA A 69 -6.46 10.49 2.67
N ALA A 70 -5.47 9.68 2.29
CA ALA A 70 -4.62 8.97 3.26
C ALA A 70 -3.92 9.89 4.27
N PRO A 71 -3.32 11.03 3.90
CA PRO A 71 -2.71 11.98 4.85
C PRO A 71 -3.70 12.59 5.83
N LEU A 72 -4.98 12.77 5.43
CA LEU A 72 -6.03 13.32 6.28
C LEU A 72 -6.36 12.42 7.47
N SER A 73 -6.04 11.12 7.38
CA SER A 73 -6.40 10.12 8.38
C SER A 73 -5.93 10.46 9.78
N GLY A 74 -4.72 11.00 9.92
CA GLY A 74 -4.14 11.37 11.21
C GLY A 74 -4.89 12.51 11.91
N TRP A 75 -5.27 13.56 11.16
CA TRP A 75 -6.05 14.67 11.68
C TRP A 75 -7.48 14.25 12.03
N LEU A 76 -8.13 13.54 11.11
CA LEU A 76 -9.49 13.02 11.34
C LEU A 76 -9.55 12.13 12.59
N HIS A 77 -8.54 11.26 12.76
CA HIS A 77 -8.43 10.38 13.92
C HIS A 77 -8.33 11.17 15.23
N LYS A 78 -7.48 12.20 15.30
CA LYS A 78 -7.35 13.07 16.48
C LYS A 78 -8.63 13.87 16.75
N ARG A 79 -9.26 14.41 15.71
CA ARG A 79 -10.42 15.32 15.84
C ARG A 79 -11.70 14.58 16.18
N TYR A 80 -12.00 13.48 15.49
CA TYR A 80 -13.29 12.79 15.56
C TYR A 80 -13.23 11.44 16.27
N GLY A 81 -12.01 10.91 16.50
CA GLY A 81 -11.76 9.59 17.04
C GLY A 81 -11.65 8.51 15.97
N GLY A 82 -10.90 7.45 16.27
CA GLY A 82 -10.58 6.40 15.31
C GLY A 82 -11.78 5.57 14.89
N LYS A 83 -12.63 5.18 15.84
CA LYS A 83 -13.85 4.39 15.57
C LYS A 83 -14.80 5.12 14.62
N ARG A 84 -15.12 6.38 14.93
CA ARG A 84 -16.06 7.16 14.09
C ARG A 84 -15.53 7.37 12.69
N VAL A 85 -14.24 7.71 12.57
CA VAL A 85 -13.61 7.94 11.26
C VAL A 85 -13.58 6.65 10.46
N TRP A 86 -13.24 5.52 11.07
CA TRP A 86 -13.20 4.24 10.37
C TRP A 86 -14.60 3.81 9.92
N LEU A 87 -15.61 3.88 10.78
CA LEU A 87 -16.99 3.57 10.42
C LEU A 87 -17.52 4.50 9.31
N GLY A 88 -17.24 5.80 9.40
CA GLY A 88 -17.61 6.78 8.38
C GLY A 88 -16.93 6.51 7.04
N SER A 89 -15.65 6.12 7.04
CA SER A 89 -14.93 5.79 5.81
C SER A 89 -15.45 4.53 5.13
N VAL A 90 -15.79 3.48 5.91
CA VAL A 90 -16.45 2.27 5.37
C VAL A 90 -17.84 2.60 4.83
N ALA A 91 -18.64 3.38 5.57
CA ALA A 91 -19.99 3.77 5.11
C ALA A 91 -19.92 4.59 3.81
N LEU A 92 -18.99 5.54 3.71
CA LEU A 92 -18.75 6.30 2.48
C LEU A 92 -18.34 5.39 1.32
N PHE A 93 -17.42 4.45 1.57
CA PHE A 93 -16.95 3.50 0.58
C PHE A 93 -18.09 2.62 0.04
N ILE A 94 -18.95 2.09 0.92
CA ILE A 94 -20.11 1.27 0.55
C ILE A 94 -21.11 2.09 -0.26
N ALA A 95 -21.46 3.28 0.21
CA ALA A 95 -22.41 4.15 -0.47
C ALA A 95 -21.91 4.52 -1.87
N ALA A 96 -20.63 4.90 -1.99
CA ALA A 96 -20.01 5.21 -3.27
C ALA A 96 -19.90 3.96 -4.16
N SER A 97 -19.64 2.77 -3.62
CA SER A 97 -19.68 1.50 -4.36
C SER A 97 -21.07 1.23 -4.96
N ALA A 98 -22.13 1.42 -4.17
CA ALA A 98 -23.49 1.28 -4.67
C ALA A 98 -23.77 2.28 -5.81
N LEU A 99 -23.34 3.53 -5.66
CA LEU A 99 -23.46 4.55 -6.72
C LEU A 99 -22.68 4.18 -7.99
N CYS A 100 -21.45 3.61 -7.85
CA CYS A 100 -20.70 3.09 -8.98
C CYS A 100 -21.44 1.99 -9.73
N GLY A 101 -22.08 1.06 -9.02
CA GLY A 101 -22.91 0.02 -9.61
C GLY A 101 -24.15 0.55 -10.33
N LEU A 102 -24.63 1.73 -9.94
CA LEU A 102 -25.79 2.42 -10.54
C LEU A 102 -25.38 3.47 -11.59
N ALA A 103 -24.09 3.60 -11.91
CA ALA A 103 -23.62 4.61 -12.85
C ALA A 103 -24.23 4.43 -14.25
N TRP A 104 -24.60 5.58 -14.86
CA TRP A 104 -25.27 5.66 -16.16
C TRP A 104 -24.38 6.24 -17.27
N SER A 105 -23.20 6.76 -16.91
CA SER A 105 -22.24 7.34 -17.87
C SER A 105 -20.81 7.24 -17.32
N GLY A 106 -19.81 7.36 -18.21
CA GLY A 106 -18.40 7.39 -17.80
C GLY A 106 -18.10 8.49 -16.75
N PRO A 107 -18.50 9.75 -16.96
CA PRO A 107 -18.32 10.82 -15.98
C PRO A 107 -19.00 10.56 -14.63
N SER A 108 -20.21 10.00 -14.60
CA SER A 108 -20.88 9.65 -13.34
C SER A 108 -20.11 8.57 -12.58
N LEU A 109 -19.63 7.55 -13.29
CA LEU A 109 -18.79 6.49 -12.68
C LEU A 109 -17.49 7.06 -12.10
N ILE A 110 -16.80 7.95 -12.83
CA ILE A 110 -15.60 8.63 -12.35
C ILE A 110 -15.90 9.43 -11.08
N ALA A 111 -16.97 10.24 -11.06
CA ALA A 111 -17.35 11.03 -9.89
C ALA A 111 -17.59 10.15 -8.66
N PHE A 112 -18.30 9.03 -8.82
CA PHE A 112 -18.55 8.09 -7.74
C PHE A 112 -17.26 7.37 -7.29
N ARG A 113 -16.32 7.10 -8.18
CA ARG A 113 -15.00 6.56 -7.86
C ARG A 113 -14.13 7.52 -7.07
N LEU A 114 -14.21 8.82 -7.34
CA LEU A 114 -13.56 9.84 -6.53
C LEU A 114 -14.07 9.79 -5.07
N LEU A 115 -15.37 9.71 -4.86
CA LEU A 115 -15.97 9.57 -3.53
C LEU A 115 -15.55 8.25 -2.85
N GLN A 116 -15.58 7.14 -3.59
CA GLN A 116 -15.16 5.83 -3.07
C GLN A 116 -13.68 5.83 -2.65
N GLY A 117 -12.82 6.49 -3.43
CA GLY A 117 -11.40 6.62 -3.12
C GLY A 117 -11.12 7.39 -1.82
N ILE A 118 -11.94 8.38 -1.46
CA ILE A 118 -11.85 9.05 -0.16
C ILE A 118 -12.08 8.04 0.97
N GLY A 119 -13.15 7.25 0.89
CA GLY A 119 -13.44 6.20 1.88
C GLY A 119 -12.30 5.17 1.96
N GLY A 120 -11.90 4.61 0.81
CA GLY A 120 -10.84 3.59 0.70
C GLY A 120 -9.48 4.07 1.23
N GLY A 121 -9.14 5.34 0.95
CA GLY A 121 -7.88 5.94 1.38
C GLY A 121 -7.77 6.14 2.90
N LEU A 122 -8.89 6.28 3.60
CA LEU A 122 -8.92 6.44 5.06
C LEU A 122 -8.96 5.10 5.81
N MET A 123 -9.59 4.05 5.26
CA MET A 123 -9.81 2.79 5.96
C MET A 123 -8.53 2.14 6.45
N GLN A 124 -7.52 2.02 5.59
CA GLN A 124 -6.28 1.31 5.92
C GLN A 124 -5.45 2.05 6.98
N PRO A 125 -5.10 3.34 6.86
CA PRO A 125 -4.28 4.03 7.87
C PRO A 125 -5.01 4.18 9.20
N VAL A 126 -6.31 4.45 9.21
CA VAL A 126 -7.10 4.55 10.45
C VAL A 126 -7.21 3.18 11.13
N GLY A 127 -7.45 2.11 10.36
CA GLY A 127 -7.46 0.75 10.88
C GLY A 127 -6.13 0.35 11.52
N GLN A 128 -5.01 0.63 10.85
CA GLN A 128 -3.68 0.36 11.40
C GLN A 128 -3.38 1.18 12.67
N ALA A 129 -3.79 2.44 12.72
CA ALA A 129 -3.64 3.28 13.92
C ALA A 129 -4.46 2.74 15.10
N LEU A 130 -5.70 2.27 14.85
CA LEU A 130 -6.53 1.61 15.86
C LEU A 130 -5.88 0.33 16.38
N VAL A 131 -5.36 -0.51 15.49
CA VAL A 131 -4.63 -1.72 15.85
C VAL A 131 -3.40 -1.39 16.69
N ALA A 132 -2.58 -0.44 16.25
CA ALA A 132 -1.36 -0.03 16.93
C ALA A 132 -1.64 0.48 18.36
N ARG A 133 -2.71 1.27 18.51
CA ARG A 133 -3.12 1.82 19.79
C ARG A 133 -3.54 0.75 20.82
N HIS A 134 -4.29 -0.28 20.38
CA HIS A 134 -4.83 -1.31 21.26
C HIS A 134 -3.86 -2.48 21.50
N ALA A 135 -3.02 -2.82 20.52
CA ALA A 135 -2.06 -3.91 20.64
C ALA A 135 -0.88 -3.59 21.56
N GLY A 136 -0.46 -2.33 21.59
CA GLY A 136 0.75 -1.90 22.29
C GLY A 136 2.04 -2.39 21.61
N PRO A 137 3.22 -1.88 22.04
CA PRO A 137 4.50 -2.11 21.34
C PRO A 137 4.93 -3.58 21.26
N ARG A 138 4.59 -4.40 22.26
CA ARG A 138 5.02 -5.81 22.33
C ARG A 138 4.25 -6.76 21.41
N ARG A 139 2.99 -6.46 21.10
CA ARG A 139 2.08 -7.36 20.35
C ARG A 139 1.80 -6.88 18.93
N ILE A 140 2.18 -5.63 18.60
CA ILE A 140 1.87 -4.99 17.33
C ILE A 140 2.47 -5.74 16.14
N GLY A 141 3.74 -6.20 16.22
CA GLY A 141 4.40 -6.91 15.14
C GLY A 141 3.67 -8.20 14.76
N ARG A 142 3.26 -8.98 15.76
CA ARG A 142 2.53 -10.25 15.54
C ARG A 142 1.13 -10.00 15.00
N LEU A 143 0.43 -9.01 15.53
CA LEU A 143 -0.92 -8.67 15.07
C LEU A 143 -0.91 -8.13 13.64
N ILE A 144 0.03 -7.25 13.31
CA ILE A 144 0.25 -6.78 11.93
C ILE A 144 0.60 -7.95 11.01
N GLY A 145 1.42 -8.91 11.48
CA GLY A 145 1.72 -10.13 10.73
C GLY A 145 0.46 -10.89 10.30
N VAL A 146 -0.48 -11.12 11.23
CA VAL A 146 -1.76 -11.79 10.93
C VAL A 146 -2.62 -10.96 9.97
N ILE A 147 -2.65 -9.65 10.16
CA ILE A 147 -3.44 -8.70 9.35
C ILE A 147 -2.91 -8.60 7.92
N THR A 148 -1.60 -8.70 7.72
CA THR A 148 -0.97 -8.51 6.40
C THR A 148 -1.25 -9.68 5.45
N VAL A 149 -1.49 -10.89 5.96
CA VAL A 149 -1.77 -12.07 5.12
C VAL A 149 -2.96 -11.85 4.17
N PRO A 150 -4.17 -11.51 4.64
CA PRO A 150 -5.29 -11.23 3.74
C PRO A 150 -5.03 -10.08 2.76
N LEU A 151 -4.31 -9.04 3.22
CA LEU A 151 -3.95 -7.90 2.38
C LEU A 151 -2.99 -8.25 1.25
N SER A 152 -2.11 -9.22 1.46
CA SER A 152 -1.17 -9.69 0.43
C SER A 152 -1.85 -10.58 -0.63
N VAL A 153 -2.90 -11.29 -0.24
CA VAL A 153 -3.67 -12.18 -1.12
C VAL A 153 -4.72 -11.42 -1.93
N ALA A 154 -5.29 -10.36 -1.37
CA ALA A 154 -6.35 -9.60 -1.99
C ALA A 154 -6.06 -9.13 -3.44
N PRO A 155 -4.89 -8.55 -3.77
CA PRO A 155 -4.60 -8.11 -5.14
C PRO A 155 -4.60 -9.24 -6.18
N ILE A 156 -4.28 -10.46 -5.76
CA ILE A 156 -4.24 -11.63 -6.64
C ILE A 156 -5.63 -12.18 -6.89
N LEU A 157 -6.46 -12.16 -5.86
CA LEU A 157 -7.87 -12.57 -5.99
C LEU A 157 -8.67 -11.62 -6.88
N GLY A 158 -8.25 -10.33 -6.96
CA GLY A 158 -8.97 -9.31 -7.72
C GLY A 158 -9.24 -9.71 -9.17
N PRO A 159 -8.23 -10.00 -9.99
CA PRO A 159 -8.44 -10.39 -11.39
C PRO A 159 -9.27 -11.67 -11.54
N VAL A 160 -9.07 -12.68 -10.69
CA VAL A 160 -9.80 -13.94 -10.75
C VAL A 160 -11.28 -13.73 -10.42
N VAL A 161 -11.55 -13.11 -9.27
CA VAL A 161 -12.93 -12.81 -8.83
C VAL A 161 -13.61 -11.84 -9.81
N GLY A 162 -12.86 -10.83 -10.29
CA GLY A 162 -13.35 -9.86 -11.25
C GLY A 162 -13.75 -10.48 -12.58
N GLY A 163 -12.92 -11.41 -13.10
CA GLY A 163 -13.22 -12.15 -14.33
C GLY A 163 -14.50 -12.98 -14.19
N LEU A 164 -14.65 -13.72 -13.09
CA LEU A 164 -15.88 -14.49 -12.81
C LEU A 164 -17.12 -13.61 -12.69
N ILE A 165 -17.00 -12.48 -12.00
CA ILE A 165 -18.11 -11.53 -11.84
C ILE A 165 -18.51 -10.91 -13.18
N VAL A 166 -17.56 -10.45 -14.00
CA VAL A 166 -17.86 -9.84 -15.29
C VAL A 166 -18.56 -10.81 -16.23
N GLN A 167 -18.09 -12.06 -16.25
CA GLN A 167 -18.67 -13.12 -17.08
C GLN A 167 -20.09 -13.53 -16.62
N GLY A 168 -20.30 -13.66 -15.31
CA GLY A 168 -21.56 -14.19 -14.76
C GLY A 168 -22.65 -13.13 -14.50
N ALA A 169 -22.26 -11.94 -14.04
CA ALA A 169 -23.21 -10.93 -13.55
C ALA A 169 -23.02 -9.54 -14.16
N GLY A 170 -21.96 -9.34 -14.95
CA GLY A 170 -21.62 -8.07 -15.56
C GLY A 170 -20.82 -7.12 -14.68
N TRP A 171 -20.23 -6.09 -15.31
CA TRP A 171 -19.27 -5.18 -14.68
C TRP A 171 -19.81 -4.40 -13.46
N ARG A 172 -21.10 -4.14 -13.37
CA ARG A 172 -21.71 -3.41 -12.25
C ARG A 172 -21.52 -4.14 -10.93
N TRP A 173 -21.48 -5.45 -10.95
CA TRP A 173 -21.27 -6.28 -9.78
C TRP A 173 -19.84 -6.23 -9.24
N LEU A 174 -18.86 -5.72 -10.02
CA LEU A 174 -17.52 -5.43 -9.51
C LEU A 174 -17.56 -4.42 -8.35
N PHE A 175 -18.54 -3.52 -8.37
CA PHE A 175 -18.76 -2.54 -7.31
C PHE A 175 -19.78 -3.02 -6.28
N LEU A 176 -20.88 -3.61 -6.72
CA LEU A 176 -21.98 -4.03 -5.83
C LEU A 176 -21.55 -5.13 -4.86
N VAL A 177 -20.56 -5.97 -5.19
CA VAL A 177 -20.00 -6.99 -4.29
C VAL A 177 -19.40 -6.40 -3.01
N ASN A 178 -18.94 -5.15 -3.07
CA ASN A 178 -18.42 -4.45 -1.90
C ASN A 178 -19.51 -4.11 -0.88
N VAL A 179 -20.77 -3.99 -1.31
CA VAL A 179 -21.87 -3.55 -0.45
C VAL A 179 -22.17 -4.56 0.66
N PRO A 180 -22.47 -5.84 0.38
CA PRO A 180 -22.77 -6.81 1.44
C PRO A 180 -21.56 -7.06 2.35
N VAL A 181 -20.37 -7.16 1.80
CA VAL A 181 -19.15 -7.39 2.59
C VAL A 181 -18.81 -6.17 3.47
N GLY A 182 -18.96 -4.97 2.91
CA GLY A 182 -18.74 -3.73 3.66
C GLY A 182 -19.78 -3.50 4.75
N LEU A 183 -21.08 -3.83 4.51
CA LEU A 183 -22.11 -3.79 5.54
C LEU A 183 -21.78 -4.75 6.69
N LEU A 184 -21.33 -5.96 6.38
CA LEU A 184 -20.86 -6.90 7.41
C LEU A 184 -19.70 -6.32 8.20
N ALA A 185 -18.69 -5.75 7.53
CA ALA A 185 -17.57 -5.09 8.18
C ALA A 185 -18.02 -3.93 9.09
N LEU A 186 -18.96 -3.11 8.62
CA LEU A 186 -19.52 -1.99 9.37
C LEU A 186 -20.24 -2.44 10.64
N LEU A 187 -21.10 -3.46 10.53
CA LEU A 187 -21.86 -4.02 11.65
C LEU A 187 -20.94 -4.66 12.69
N LEU A 188 -19.96 -5.44 12.24
CA LEU A 188 -18.98 -6.06 13.13
C LEU A 188 -18.12 -4.99 13.83
N ALA A 189 -17.66 -3.98 13.10
CA ALA A 189 -16.84 -2.91 13.65
C ALA A 189 -17.60 -2.05 14.67
N ALA A 190 -18.88 -1.78 14.42
CA ALA A 190 -19.71 -1.04 15.37
C ALA A 190 -19.74 -1.70 16.76
N ARG A 191 -19.69 -3.06 16.81
CA ARG A 191 -19.72 -3.85 18.03
C ARG A 191 -18.33 -4.13 18.62
N VAL A 192 -17.34 -4.39 17.76
CA VAL A 192 -16.00 -4.88 18.17
C VAL A 192 -15.02 -3.74 18.44
N VAL A 193 -15.08 -2.65 17.66
CA VAL A 193 -14.15 -1.54 17.85
C VAL A 193 -14.53 -0.77 19.11
N PRO A 194 -13.60 -0.62 20.08
CA PRO A 194 -13.87 0.11 21.31
C PRO A 194 -14.29 1.56 21.02
N ALA A 195 -15.11 2.11 21.91
CA ALA A 195 -15.50 3.52 21.79
C ALA A 195 -14.27 4.43 21.90
N ASP A 196 -14.30 5.52 21.15
CA ASP A 196 -13.27 6.54 21.26
C ASP A 196 -13.32 7.18 22.65
N GLY A 197 -12.24 7.05 23.46
CA GLY A 197 -12.14 7.63 24.79
C GLY A 197 -12.09 9.15 24.80
N ALA A 198 -11.87 9.74 26.00
CA ALA A 198 -11.75 11.19 26.24
C ALA A 198 -10.55 11.89 25.51
N GLU A 199 -9.68 11.14 24.86
CA GLU A 199 -8.48 11.64 24.17
C GLU A 199 -8.76 12.37 22.84
N ARG A 200 -10.03 12.73 22.57
CA ARG A 200 -10.33 13.58 21.42
C ARG A 200 -9.87 14.99 21.71
N ASP A 201 -8.97 15.46 20.90
CA ASP A 201 -8.57 16.86 20.96
C ASP A 201 -9.42 17.65 19.97
N THR A 202 -10.54 18.17 20.47
CA THR A 202 -11.44 19.01 19.68
C THR A 202 -10.82 20.39 19.36
N ALA A 203 -9.74 20.77 20.04
CA ALA A 203 -9.04 22.01 19.83
C ALA A 203 -8.00 21.94 18.71
N VAL A 204 -7.68 20.74 18.18
CA VAL A 204 -6.74 20.59 17.06
C VAL A 204 -7.31 21.29 15.82
N ARG A 205 -6.76 22.45 15.52
CA ARG A 205 -7.08 23.17 14.29
C ARG A 205 -6.41 22.45 13.12
N PRO A 206 -7.13 22.22 12.00
CA PRO A 206 -6.52 21.62 10.83
C PRO A 206 -5.40 22.52 10.29
N ASP A 207 -4.31 21.91 9.91
CA ASP A 207 -3.30 22.57 9.10
C ASP A 207 -3.77 22.60 7.65
N VAL A 208 -4.63 23.57 7.32
CA VAL A 208 -5.29 23.65 6.00
C VAL A 208 -4.26 23.75 4.89
N LEU A 209 -3.17 24.49 5.10
CA LEU A 209 -2.12 24.61 4.07
C LEU A 209 -1.37 23.29 3.87
N GLY A 210 -0.99 22.60 4.92
CA GLY A 210 -0.38 21.28 4.84
C GLY A 210 -1.32 20.23 4.22
N LEU A 211 -2.62 20.30 4.57
CA LEU A 211 -3.65 19.43 4.00
C LEU A 211 -3.92 19.69 2.51
N MET A 212 -3.63 20.87 2.00
CA MET A 212 -3.71 21.15 0.56
C MET A 212 -2.41 20.77 -0.16
N LEU A 213 -1.26 21.12 0.39
CA LEU A 213 0.03 20.92 -0.27
C LEU A 213 0.38 19.44 -0.43
N LEU A 214 0.28 18.65 0.66
CA LEU A 214 0.75 17.26 0.65
C LEU A 214 -0.14 16.35 -0.21
N PRO A 215 -1.48 16.27 -0.01
CA PRO A 215 -2.30 15.39 -0.82
C PRO A 215 -2.32 15.80 -2.29
N THR A 216 -2.34 17.10 -2.58
CA THR A 216 -2.34 17.59 -3.97
C THR A 216 -1.01 17.27 -4.66
N GLY A 217 0.12 17.44 -3.95
CA GLY A 217 1.43 17.06 -4.48
C GLY A 217 1.54 15.56 -4.75
N LEU A 218 1.04 14.72 -3.83
CA LEU A 218 0.97 13.27 -4.02
C LEU A 218 0.05 12.89 -5.19
N ALA A 219 -1.12 13.52 -5.28
CA ALA A 219 -2.06 13.29 -6.36
C ALA A 219 -1.46 13.63 -7.73
N ALA A 220 -0.74 14.77 -7.83
CA ALA A 220 -0.04 15.15 -9.06
C ALA A 220 1.00 14.10 -9.49
N LEU A 221 1.79 13.58 -8.55
CA LEU A 221 2.77 12.53 -8.85
C LEU A 221 2.09 11.21 -9.26
N VAL A 222 1.04 10.80 -8.57
CA VAL A 222 0.27 9.58 -8.91
C VAL A 222 -0.38 9.73 -10.28
N TYR A 223 -0.91 10.93 -10.60
CA TYR A 223 -1.48 11.22 -11.92
C TYR A 223 -0.48 10.96 -13.05
N VAL A 224 0.73 11.50 -12.94
CA VAL A 224 1.79 11.30 -13.95
C VAL A 224 2.11 9.81 -14.14
N LEU A 225 2.18 9.06 -13.04
CA LEU A 225 2.49 7.63 -13.09
C LEU A 225 1.36 6.77 -13.66
N ALA A 226 0.12 7.23 -13.50
CA ALA A 226 -1.05 6.54 -14.02
C ALA A 226 -1.29 6.77 -15.52
N GLN A 227 -0.56 7.70 -16.15
CA GLN A 227 -0.66 7.93 -17.59
C GLN A 227 0.22 6.93 -18.35
N PRO A 228 -0.35 6.18 -19.30
CA PRO A 228 0.47 5.40 -20.21
C PRO A 228 1.36 6.36 -20.99
N GLY A 229 2.63 5.99 -21.18
CA GLY A 229 3.61 6.77 -21.94
C GLY A 229 3.18 6.94 -23.41
N THR A 230 2.18 7.77 -23.63
CA THR A 230 1.74 8.17 -24.97
C THR A 230 2.79 9.12 -25.52
N GLY A 231 3.46 8.74 -26.61
CA GLY A 231 4.57 9.45 -27.22
C GLY A 231 4.25 10.84 -27.80
N GLY A 232 3.32 11.56 -27.19
CA GLY A 232 2.96 12.94 -27.51
C GLY A 232 3.35 13.90 -26.37
N TRP A 233 3.79 15.10 -26.72
CA TRP A 233 4.00 16.20 -25.76
C TRP A 233 2.65 16.61 -25.17
N ASP A 234 2.35 16.14 -23.94
CA ASP A 234 1.25 16.67 -23.14
C ASP A 234 1.86 17.69 -22.15
N PRO A 235 1.51 18.99 -22.27
CA PRO A 235 2.00 20.01 -21.36
C PRO A 235 1.69 19.72 -19.88
N VAL A 236 0.59 19.02 -19.61
CA VAL A 236 0.19 18.62 -18.26
C VAL A 236 1.17 17.57 -17.70
N LEU A 237 1.58 16.59 -18.51
CA LEU A 237 2.55 15.58 -18.13
C LEU A 237 3.96 16.15 -17.92
N ALA A 238 4.32 17.24 -18.62
CA ALA A 238 5.59 17.92 -18.41
C ALA A 238 5.63 18.76 -17.13
N VAL A 239 4.52 19.41 -16.76
CA VAL A 239 4.44 20.33 -15.62
C VAL A 239 4.05 19.62 -14.32
N ALA A 240 3.20 18.58 -14.37
CA ALA A 240 2.69 17.91 -13.20
C ALA A 240 3.76 17.30 -12.26
N PRO A 241 4.87 16.70 -12.75
CA PRO A 241 5.94 16.22 -11.86
C PRO A 241 6.63 17.37 -11.12
N ALA A 242 6.95 18.45 -11.83
CA ALA A 242 7.58 19.63 -11.23
C ALA A 242 6.65 20.30 -10.22
N ALA A 243 5.36 20.45 -10.56
CA ALA A 243 4.34 20.98 -9.66
C ALA A 243 4.16 20.09 -8.44
N GLY A 244 4.10 18.77 -8.63
CA GLY A 244 4.01 17.80 -7.54
C GLY A 244 5.20 17.88 -6.59
N CYS A 245 6.42 17.92 -7.13
CA CYS A 245 7.64 18.11 -6.34
C CYS A 245 7.67 19.47 -5.62
N ALA A 246 7.27 20.56 -6.29
CA ALA A 246 7.20 21.88 -5.68
C ALA A 246 6.19 21.95 -4.53
N LEU A 247 5.01 21.33 -4.69
CA LEU A 247 4.00 21.23 -3.63
C LEU A 247 4.50 20.42 -2.43
N LEU A 248 5.20 19.31 -2.67
CA LEU A 248 5.81 18.52 -1.59
C LEU A 248 6.94 19.27 -0.89
N ALA A 249 7.80 19.96 -1.64
CA ALA A 249 8.84 20.83 -1.07
C ALA A 249 8.23 21.97 -0.26
N GLY A 250 7.18 22.60 -0.78
CA GLY A 250 6.37 23.60 -0.06
C GLY A 250 5.77 23.06 1.23
N TYR A 251 5.26 21.82 1.20
CA TYR A 251 4.78 21.15 2.40
C TYR A 251 5.90 20.95 3.44
N VAL A 252 7.07 20.45 3.02
CA VAL A 252 8.22 20.27 3.93
C VAL A 252 8.62 21.61 4.55
N ALA A 253 8.76 22.66 3.74
CA ALA A 253 9.11 23.99 4.22
C ALA A 253 8.06 24.54 5.20
N HIS A 254 6.77 24.35 4.91
CA HIS A 254 5.67 24.73 5.78
C HIS A 254 5.67 23.94 7.09
N ALA A 255 5.80 22.61 7.01
CA ALA A 255 5.77 21.72 8.18
C ALA A 255 6.94 21.97 9.16
N LEU A 256 8.09 22.40 8.65
CA LEU A 256 9.24 22.78 9.49
C LEU A 256 9.07 24.14 10.19
N ARG A 257 8.29 25.05 9.60
CA ARG A 257 8.09 26.41 10.11
C ARG A 257 6.81 26.58 10.93
N THR A 258 5.82 25.72 10.75
CA THR A 258 4.53 25.86 11.41
C THR A 258 4.62 25.54 12.90
N THR A 259 3.92 26.32 13.72
CA THR A 259 3.70 26.05 15.15
C THR A 259 2.54 25.09 15.40
N ARG A 260 1.73 24.81 14.36
CA ARG A 260 0.66 23.82 14.40
C ARG A 260 1.24 22.41 14.25
N THR A 261 0.51 21.39 14.65
CA THR A 261 0.92 19.99 14.40
C THR A 261 0.62 19.63 12.95
N PRO A 262 1.63 19.65 12.05
CA PRO A 262 1.42 19.25 10.67
C PRO A 262 1.11 17.75 10.60
N LEU A 263 0.41 17.30 9.57
CA LEU A 263 0.10 15.90 9.34
C LEU A 263 0.59 15.49 7.95
N PRO A 264 1.59 14.61 7.89
CA PRO A 264 2.37 13.97 8.98
C PRO A 264 3.29 14.94 9.72
N ASP A 265 3.50 14.71 11.01
CA ASP A 265 4.42 15.53 11.82
C ASP A 265 5.87 15.19 11.47
N LEU A 266 6.56 16.10 10.79
CA LEU A 266 7.96 15.93 10.41
C LEU A 266 8.93 15.92 11.61
N ARG A 267 8.50 16.38 12.80
CA ARG A 267 9.30 16.33 14.02
C ARG A 267 9.56 14.90 14.48
N LEU A 268 8.73 13.94 14.07
CA LEU A 268 8.96 12.52 14.30
C LEU A 268 10.30 12.05 13.72
N PHE A 269 10.75 12.69 12.63
CA PHE A 269 12.04 12.38 12.00
C PHE A 269 13.26 12.87 12.76
N ALA A 270 13.10 13.66 13.84
CA ALA A 270 14.20 13.98 14.75
C ALA A 270 14.71 12.73 15.50
N GLY A 271 13.85 11.72 15.68
CA GLY A 271 14.22 10.43 16.28
C GLY A 271 14.88 9.51 15.26
N ARG A 272 16.14 9.08 15.52
CA ARG A 272 16.91 8.18 14.62
C ARG A 272 16.13 6.90 14.27
N GLY A 273 15.41 6.31 15.24
CA GLY A 273 14.63 5.08 15.01
C GLY A 273 13.51 5.29 14.00
N PHE A 274 12.74 6.37 14.14
CA PHE A 274 11.66 6.71 13.21
C PHE A 274 12.20 7.05 11.82
N THR A 275 13.30 7.81 11.75
CA THR A 275 13.94 8.18 10.47
C THR A 275 14.42 6.95 9.71
N LEU A 276 15.11 6.02 10.36
CA LEU A 276 15.56 4.78 9.72
C LEU A 276 14.39 3.92 9.24
N ALA A 277 13.35 3.77 10.08
CA ALA A 277 12.13 3.06 9.70
C ALA A 277 11.40 3.77 8.53
N GLY A 278 11.41 5.10 8.51
CA GLY A 278 10.84 5.94 7.45
C GLY A 278 11.57 5.77 6.12
N ILE A 279 12.90 5.86 6.12
CA ILE A 279 13.72 5.64 4.91
C ILE A 279 13.48 4.22 4.37
N ASN A 280 13.46 3.23 5.26
CA ASN A 280 13.20 1.85 4.85
C ASN A 280 11.77 1.69 4.29
N THR A 281 10.77 2.34 4.89
CA THR A 281 9.39 2.36 4.37
C THR A 281 9.31 2.97 2.97
N PHE A 282 10.03 4.07 2.72
CA PHE A 282 10.10 4.72 1.41
C PHE A 282 10.70 3.78 0.36
N LEU A 283 11.86 3.19 0.65
CA LEU A 283 12.55 2.27 -0.26
C LEU A 283 11.76 0.98 -0.50
N LEU A 284 11.10 0.44 0.53
CA LEU A 284 10.20 -0.70 0.40
C LEU A 284 9.00 -0.36 -0.47
N GLY A 285 8.44 0.84 -0.33
CA GLY A 285 7.39 1.34 -1.21
C GLY A 285 7.88 1.38 -2.66
N ALA A 286 9.06 1.95 -2.90
CA ALA A 286 9.67 1.98 -4.22
C ALA A 286 9.82 0.57 -4.82
N ALA A 287 10.39 -0.37 -4.07
CA ALA A 287 10.58 -1.74 -4.54
C ALA A 287 9.25 -2.49 -4.79
N LEU A 288 8.26 -2.33 -3.92
CA LEU A 288 6.98 -3.01 -4.02
C LEU A 288 6.16 -2.56 -5.23
N TYR A 289 5.93 -1.23 -5.35
CA TYR A 289 5.06 -0.69 -6.41
C TYR A 289 5.71 -0.79 -7.80
N SER A 290 7.02 -0.60 -7.90
CA SER A 290 7.75 -0.84 -9.15
C SER A 290 7.59 -2.28 -9.62
N SER A 291 7.63 -3.21 -8.69
CA SER A 291 7.49 -4.63 -9.02
C SER A 291 6.08 -5.01 -9.42
N MET A 292 5.08 -4.38 -8.81
CA MET A 292 3.67 -4.54 -9.21
C MET A 292 3.43 -4.06 -10.64
N MET A 293 4.25 -3.13 -11.14
CA MET A 293 4.22 -2.69 -12.54
C MET A 293 5.05 -3.61 -13.45
N LEU A 294 6.31 -3.89 -13.07
CA LEU A 294 7.28 -4.57 -13.94
C LEU A 294 6.94 -6.03 -14.18
N LEU A 295 6.51 -6.77 -13.16
CA LEU A 295 6.30 -8.23 -13.27
C LEU A 295 5.16 -8.59 -14.24
N PRO A 296 3.95 -7.98 -14.15
CA PRO A 296 2.90 -8.26 -15.14
C PRO A 296 3.32 -7.89 -16.56
N LEU A 297 3.99 -6.74 -16.73
CA LEU A 297 4.48 -6.30 -18.04
C LEU A 297 5.52 -7.28 -18.61
N TYR A 298 6.45 -7.76 -17.80
CA TYR A 298 7.43 -8.77 -18.21
C TYR A 298 6.74 -10.05 -18.68
N PHE A 299 5.77 -10.57 -17.92
CA PHE A 299 5.07 -11.79 -18.30
C PHE A 299 4.23 -11.63 -19.55
N THR A 300 3.59 -10.49 -19.76
CA THR A 300 2.78 -10.25 -20.96
C THR A 300 3.61 -9.86 -22.18
N GLN A 301 4.60 -8.98 -22.05
CA GLN A 301 5.33 -8.41 -23.18
C GLN A 301 6.56 -9.22 -23.60
N VAL A 302 7.25 -9.86 -22.63
CA VAL A 302 8.46 -10.67 -22.91
C VAL A 302 8.11 -12.13 -23.06
N ARG A 303 7.23 -12.65 -22.18
CA ARG A 303 6.86 -14.08 -22.17
C ARG A 303 5.63 -14.39 -23.02
N GLY A 304 4.95 -13.36 -23.55
CA GLY A 304 3.74 -13.53 -24.38
C GLY A 304 2.55 -14.19 -23.66
N MET A 305 2.54 -14.15 -22.32
CA MET A 305 1.48 -14.76 -21.52
C MET A 305 0.21 -13.92 -21.58
N ASP A 306 -0.93 -14.57 -21.58
CA ASP A 306 -2.20 -13.86 -21.38
C ASP A 306 -2.29 -13.27 -19.96
N PRO A 307 -3.11 -12.23 -19.75
CA PRO A 307 -3.20 -11.55 -18.45
C PRO A 307 -3.60 -12.45 -17.28
N LEU A 308 -4.39 -13.50 -17.52
CA LEU A 308 -4.81 -14.44 -16.48
C LEU A 308 -3.63 -15.31 -16.02
N HIS A 309 -2.88 -15.90 -16.95
CA HIS A 309 -1.69 -16.68 -16.63
C HIS A 309 -0.62 -15.81 -15.96
N ALA A 310 -0.39 -14.59 -16.47
CA ALA A 310 0.51 -13.63 -15.83
C ALA A 310 0.11 -13.32 -14.37
N GLY A 311 -1.19 -13.14 -14.12
CA GLY A 311 -1.73 -12.95 -12.77
C GLY A 311 -1.56 -14.17 -11.86
N LEU A 312 -1.83 -15.36 -12.38
CA LEU A 312 -1.67 -16.62 -11.64
C LEU A 312 -0.20 -16.89 -11.27
N LEU A 313 0.73 -16.53 -12.17
CA LEU A 313 2.16 -16.68 -11.91
C LEU A 313 2.67 -15.75 -10.79
N LEU A 314 1.94 -14.70 -10.44
CA LEU A 314 2.23 -13.85 -9.27
C LEU A 314 1.73 -14.45 -7.94
N ALA A 315 0.87 -15.47 -7.97
CA ALA A 315 0.34 -16.11 -6.77
C ALA A 315 1.42 -16.67 -5.83
N PRO A 316 2.50 -17.32 -6.30
CA PRO A 316 3.61 -17.76 -5.45
C PRO A 316 4.23 -16.64 -4.61
N GLN A 317 4.33 -15.43 -5.15
CA GLN A 317 4.84 -14.28 -4.39
C GLN A 317 3.94 -13.94 -3.20
N ALA A 318 2.63 -13.94 -3.39
CA ALA A 318 1.70 -13.71 -2.29
C ALA A 318 1.70 -14.85 -1.27
N LEU A 319 1.78 -16.11 -1.73
CA LEU A 319 1.90 -17.27 -0.85
C LEU A 319 3.17 -17.16 0.02
N GLY A 320 4.32 -16.85 -0.58
CA GLY A 320 5.57 -16.62 0.15
C GLY A 320 5.42 -15.54 1.23
N SER A 321 4.81 -14.41 0.87
CA SER A 321 4.52 -13.34 1.83
C SER A 321 3.57 -13.79 2.93
N ALA A 322 2.46 -14.45 2.58
CA ALA A 322 1.46 -14.92 3.53
C ALA A 322 2.02 -15.91 4.56
N VAL A 323 2.88 -16.84 4.11
CA VAL A 323 3.50 -17.85 4.97
C VAL A 323 4.54 -17.24 5.91
N ILE A 324 5.39 -16.34 5.40
CA ILE A 324 6.52 -15.82 6.19
C ILE A 324 6.12 -14.64 7.09
N THR A 325 5.12 -13.86 6.74
CA THR A 325 4.73 -12.67 7.51
C THR A 325 4.42 -12.98 9.00
N PRO A 326 3.61 -14.00 9.37
CA PRO A 326 3.37 -14.34 10.78
C PRO A 326 4.63 -14.84 11.49
N LEU A 327 5.49 -15.59 10.77
CA LEU A 327 6.76 -16.09 11.30
C LEU A 327 7.74 -14.94 11.56
N ALA A 328 7.82 -13.99 10.63
CA ALA A 328 8.65 -12.80 10.77
C ALA A 328 8.29 -11.96 12.00
N GLY A 329 7.00 -11.84 12.32
CA GLY A 329 6.56 -11.20 13.57
C GLY A 329 7.14 -11.89 14.81
N ARG A 330 7.04 -13.22 14.88
CA ARG A 330 7.60 -14.02 16.00
C ARG A 330 9.13 -13.94 16.07
N LEU A 331 9.80 -14.01 14.93
CA LEU A 331 11.27 -13.90 14.84
C LEU A 331 11.75 -12.51 15.27
N THR A 332 11.00 -11.47 14.92
CA THR A 332 11.27 -10.09 15.35
C THR A 332 11.25 -9.94 16.87
N ASP A 333 10.25 -10.56 17.51
CA ASP A 333 10.14 -10.55 18.97
C ASP A 333 11.32 -11.29 19.65
N ARG A 334 11.88 -12.32 19.00
CA ARG A 334 12.98 -13.14 19.54
C ARG A 334 14.38 -12.60 19.22
N HIS A 335 14.61 -12.19 17.97
CA HIS A 335 15.96 -11.87 17.46
C HIS A 335 16.14 -10.38 17.17
N GLY A 336 15.10 -9.56 17.40
CA GLY A 336 15.08 -8.14 17.10
C GLY A 336 14.79 -7.84 15.62
N PRO A 337 14.38 -6.60 15.30
CA PRO A 337 13.94 -6.23 13.96
C PRO A 337 15.06 -6.28 12.92
N ARG A 338 16.30 -5.95 13.30
CA ARG A 338 17.44 -5.84 12.37
C ARG A 338 17.71 -7.12 11.59
N ASN A 339 17.87 -8.25 12.27
CA ASN A 339 18.26 -9.50 11.62
C ASN A 339 17.16 -10.02 10.71
N VAL A 340 15.89 -9.87 11.12
CA VAL A 340 14.73 -10.31 10.33
C VAL A 340 14.58 -9.47 9.07
N VAL A 341 14.74 -8.14 9.17
CA VAL A 341 14.72 -7.23 8.01
C VAL A 341 15.84 -7.55 7.04
N LEU A 342 17.08 -7.72 7.53
CA LEU A 342 18.23 -8.04 6.67
C LEU A 342 18.05 -9.37 5.95
N ALA A 343 17.60 -10.41 6.65
CA ALA A 343 17.29 -11.70 6.04
C ALA A 343 16.18 -11.58 4.99
N GLY A 344 15.11 -10.83 5.29
CA GLY A 344 14.00 -10.59 4.36
C GLY A 344 14.44 -9.84 3.10
N ILE A 345 15.27 -8.81 3.24
CA ILE A 345 15.83 -8.10 2.09
C ILE A 345 16.69 -9.05 1.25
N GLY A 346 17.55 -9.86 1.89
CA GLY A 346 18.36 -10.87 1.22
C GLY A 346 17.52 -11.84 0.38
N LEU A 347 16.43 -12.35 0.95
CA LEU A 347 15.48 -13.22 0.22
C LEU A 347 14.82 -12.50 -0.97
N THR A 348 14.43 -11.21 -0.79
CA THR A 348 13.85 -10.41 -1.88
C THR A 348 14.85 -10.20 -3.01
N VAL A 349 16.10 -9.88 -2.68
CA VAL A 349 17.19 -9.69 -3.64
C VAL A 349 17.45 -11.01 -4.38
N LEU A 350 17.63 -12.12 -3.67
CA LEU A 350 17.84 -13.44 -4.27
C LEU A 350 16.69 -13.84 -5.20
N GLY A 351 15.44 -13.60 -4.80
CA GLY A 351 14.27 -13.87 -5.65
C GLY A 351 14.13 -12.91 -6.84
N THR A 352 14.88 -11.81 -6.87
CA THR A 352 14.89 -10.87 -8.01
C THR A 352 16.01 -11.21 -9.01
N VAL A 353 17.09 -11.86 -8.58
CA VAL A 353 18.24 -12.20 -9.42
C VAL A 353 17.87 -12.90 -10.74
N PRO A 354 16.97 -13.93 -10.76
CA PRO A 354 16.64 -14.60 -12.01
C PRO A 354 16.08 -13.68 -13.09
N PHE A 355 15.38 -12.60 -12.71
CA PHE A 355 14.81 -11.62 -13.65
C PHE A 355 15.86 -10.67 -14.24
N VAL A 356 17.06 -10.62 -13.67
CA VAL A 356 18.21 -9.81 -14.16
C VAL A 356 19.05 -10.59 -15.16
N LEU A 357 18.99 -11.92 -15.12
CA LEU A 357 19.76 -12.76 -16.01
C LEU A 357 19.18 -12.69 -17.43
N THR A 358 20.02 -12.30 -18.37
CA THR A 358 19.70 -12.31 -19.79
C THR A 358 20.14 -13.62 -20.41
N GLY A 359 19.31 -14.27 -21.16
CA GLY A 359 19.61 -15.58 -21.79
C GLY A 359 18.34 -16.30 -22.21
N ASP A 360 18.41 -17.61 -22.29
CA ASP A 360 17.26 -18.45 -22.61
C ASP A 360 16.09 -18.21 -21.65
N PRO A 361 14.84 -18.34 -22.12
CA PRO A 361 13.67 -18.17 -21.29
C PRO A 361 13.73 -19.07 -20.05
N LEU A 362 13.75 -18.47 -18.88
CA LEU A 362 13.83 -19.19 -17.61
C LEU A 362 12.69 -20.21 -17.49
N PRO A 363 12.96 -21.41 -16.99
CA PRO A 363 11.92 -22.39 -16.70
C PRO A 363 10.87 -21.83 -15.75
N GLU A 364 9.60 -22.14 -15.98
CA GLU A 364 8.50 -21.63 -15.17
C GLU A 364 8.65 -22.02 -13.68
N ALA A 365 9.15 -23.22 -13.40
CA ALA A 365 9.44 -23.66 -12.03
C ALA A 365 10.44 -22.73 -11.31
N LEU A 366 11.45 -22.22 -12.02
CA LEU A 366 12.41 -21.28 -11.46
C LEU A 366 11.76 -19.90 -11.18
N LEU A 367 10.87 -19.45 -12.07
CA LEU A 367 10.11 -18.22 -11.86
C LEU A 367 9.18 -18.32 -10.65
N ILE A 368 8.48 -19.46 -10.50
CA ILE A 368 7.64 -19.76 -9.33
C ILE A 368 8.47 -19.73 -8.05
N ALA A 369 9.62 -20.41 -8.03
CA ALA A 369 10.51 -20.42 -6.87
C ALA A 369 11.07 -19.02 -6.54
N ALA A 370 11.49 -18.26 -7.56
CA ALA A 370 11.99 -16.91 -7.43
C ALA A 370 10.92 -15.95 -6.87
N LEU A 371 9.69 -16.02 -7.38
CA LEU A 371 8.57 -15.22 -6.91
C LEU A 371 8.17 -15.58 -5.47
N PHE A 372 8.14 -16.89 -5.14
CA PHE A 372 7.87 -17.34 -3.78
C PHE A 372 8.93 -16.79 -2.81
N LEU A 373 10.22 -16.93 -3.15
CA LEU A 373 11.35 -16.43 -2.36
C LEU A 373 11.27 -14.92 -2.16
N ARG A 374 10.95 -14.20 -3.23
CA ARG A 374 10.75 -12.75 -3.20
C ARG A 374 9.58 -12.34 -2.31
N GLY A 375 8.46 -13.04 -2.41
CA GLY A 375 7.31 -12.85 -1.53
C GLY A 375 7.63 -13.13 -0.07
N ALA A 376 8.35 -14.23 0.21
CA ALA A 376 8.84 -14.56 1.54
C ALA A 376 9.71 -13.43 2.12
N GLY A 377 10.59 -12.86 1.31
CA GLY A 377 11.41 -11.69 1.68
C GLY A 377 10.57 -10.47 2.04
N LEU A 378 9.61 -10.09 1.21
CA LEU A 378 8.69 -8.98 1.47
C LEU A 378 7.89 -9.21 2.76
N GLY A 379 7.37 -10.44 2.95
CA GLY A 379 6.66 -10.82 4.17
C GLY A 379 7.53 -10.75 5.43
N ALA A 380 8.83 -11.01 5.30
CA ALA A 380 9.77 -10.90 6.42
C ALA A 380 10.10 -9.45 6.79
N VAL A 381 10.07 -8.51 5.86
CA VAL A 381 10.49 -7.11 6.10
C VAL A 381 9.37 -6.25 6.68
N VAL A 382 8.12 -6.43 6.25
CA VAL A 382 7.02 -5.53 6.60
C VAL A 382 6.71 -5.48 8.10
N PRO A 383 6.49 -6.61 8.83
CA PRO A 383 6.14 -6.55 10.25
C PRO A 383 7.21 -5.89 11.13
N PRO A 384 8.51 -6.24 11.03
CA PRO A 384 9.52 -5.59 11.86
C PRO A 384 9.70 -4.10 11.55
N ASN A 385 9.55 -3.69 10.29
CA ASN A 385 9.60 -2.28 9.90
C ASN A 385 8.43 -1.48 10.49
N VAL A 386 7.23 -2.06 10.50
CA VAL A 386 6.04 -1.48 11.15
C VAL A 386 6.26 -1.40 12.66
N ALA A 387 6.75 -2.47 13.28
CA ALA A 387 7.06 -2.48 14.71
C ALA A 387 8.12 -1.42 15.08
N ALA A 388 9.19 -1.28 14.29
CA ALA A 388 10.23 -0.27 14.48
C ALA A 388 9.65 1.17 14.42
N THR A 389 8.71 1.42 13.52
CA THR A 389 8.01 2.71 13.42
C THR A 389 7.28 3.04 14.72
N TYR A 390 6.48 2.11 15.25
CA TYR A 390 5.65 2.37 16.42
C TYR A 390 6.39 2.30 17.76
N THR A 391 7.49 1.56 17.84
CA THR A 391 8.35 1.53 19.04
C THR A 391 9.22 2.77 19.18
N SER A 392 9.37 3.55 18.10
CA SER A 392 10.18 4.78 18.05
C SER A 392 9.40 6.04 18.44
N VAL A 393 8.11 5.92 18.73
CA VAL A 393 7.21 7.05 19.03
C VAL A 393 6.34 6.74 20.24
N ASP A 394 5.85 7.80 20.91
CA ASP A 394 4.88 7.65 21.98
C ASP A 394 3.52 7.16 21.47
N ARG A 395 2.74 6.52 22.34
CA ARG A 395 1.40 6.01 21.97
C ARG A 395 0.47 7.09 21.44
N SER A 396 0.56 8.29 21.99
CA SER A 396 -0.22 9.47 21.53
C SER A 396 0.14 9.90 20.10
N GLN A 397 1.35 9.60 19.65
CA GLN A 397 1.86 9.93 18.32
C GLN A 397 1.58 8.82 17.27
N ALA A 398 1.04 7.66 17.67
CA ALA A 398 0.77 6.54 16.76
C ALA A 398 -0.06 6.92 15.52
N PRO A 399 -1.12 7.76 15.58
CA PRO A 399 -1.85 8.20 14.40
C PRO A 399 -0.99 9.02 13.43
N ALA A 400 -0.15 9.92 13.97
CA ALA A 400 0.78 10.73 13.17
C ALA A 400 1.86 9.87 12.51
N ALA A 401 2.41 8.91 13.25
CA ALA A 401 3.39 7.95 12.74
C ALA A 401 2.80 7.06 11.62
N THR A 402 1.55 6.62 11.77
CA THR A 402 0.84 5.86 10.73
C THR A 402 0.64 6.67 9.46
N SER A 403 0.21 7.93 9.61
CA SER A 403 0.04 8.85 8.48
C SER A 403 1.38 9.07 7.77
N ALA A 404 2.44 9.42 8.50
CA ALA A 404 3.78 9.61 7.95
C ALA A 404 4.30 8.38 7.22
N ARG A 405 4.14 7.18 7.80
CA ARG A 405 4.53 5.92 7.18
C ARG A 405 3.76 5.65 5.88
N THR A 406 2.46 5.91 5.87
CA THR A 406 1.62 5.73 4.67
C THR A 406 2.06 6.66 3.55
N VAL A 407 2.32 7.92 3.88
CA VAL A 407 2.84 8.91 2.92
C VAL A 407 4.18 8.47 2.35
N LEU A 408 5.14 8.11 3.21
CA LEU A 408 6.47 7.65 2.78
C LEU A 408 6.39 6.44 1.87
N ASN A 409 5.54 5.47 2.20
CA ASN A 409 5.33 4.28 1.37
C ASN A 409 4.76 4.64 0.00
N ARG A 410 3.79 5.55 -0.07
CA ARG A 410 3.16 6.01 -1.33
C ARG A 410 4.12 6.85 -2.17
N VAL A 411 4.81 7.81 -1.56
CA VAL A 411 5.80 8.64 -2.26
C VAL A 411 6.95 7.77 -2.78
N GLY A 412 7.46 6.86 -1.94
CA GLY A 412 8.47 5.88 -2.36
C GLY A 412 7.99 5.05 -3.54
N GLY A 413 6.77 4.52 -3.46
CA GLY A 413 6.15 3.77 -4.55
C GLY A 413 6.05 4.58 -5.84
N SER A 414 5.58 5.82 -5.75
CA SER A 414 5.46 6.72 -6.88
C SER A 414 6.82 7.00 -7.53
N VAL A 415 7.81 7.37 -6.73
CA VAL A 415 9.17 7.65 -7.21
C VAL A 415 9.81 6.40 -7.83
N GLY A 416 9.73 5.26 -7.15
CA GLY A 416 10.31 4.00 -7.63
C GLY A 416 9.70 3.56 -8.95
N THR A 417 8.36 3.61 -9.07
CA THR A 417 7.66 3.24 -10.30
C THR A 417 8.01 4.20 -11.44
N ALA A 418 8.06 5.54 -11.19
CA ALA A 418 8.43 6.51 -12.20
C ALA A 418 9.86 6.30 -12.72
N VAL A 419 10.81 6.12 -11.79
CA VAL A 419 12.22 5.90 -12.16
C VAL A 419 12.36 4.64 -12.99
N LEU A 420 11.76 3.52 -12.58
CA LEU A 420 11.86 2.27 -13.35
C LEU A 420 11.07 2.31 -14.66
N ALA A 421 9.97 3.05 -14.74
CA ALA A 421 9.24 3.25 -16.00
C ALA A 421 10.09 4.01 -17.01
N VAL A 422 10.77 5.10 -16.60
CA VAL A 422 11.69 5.87 -17.47
C VAL A 422 12.87 5.01 -17.90
N ILE A 423 13.46 4.24 -16.98
CA ILE A 423 14.58 3.34 -17.30
C ILE A 423 14.14 2.30 -18.34
N LEU A 424 12.98 1.67 -18.14
CA LEU A 424 12.42 0.69 -19.07
C LEU A 424 12.15 1.32 -20.44
N GLN A 425 11.50 2.48 -20.47
CA GLN A 425 11.17 3.18 -21.71
C GLN A 425 12.45 3.54 -22.50
N ASN A 426 13.46 4.08 -21.82
CA ASN A 426 14.74 4.41 -22.46
C ASN A 426 15.46 3.16 -22.96
N ALA A 427 15.41 2.05 -22.21
CA ALA A 427 16.00 0.79 -22.63
C ALA A 427 15.30 0.18 -23.86
N LEU A 428 13.96 0.34 -23.95
CA LEU A 428 13.17 -0.09 -25.11
C LEU A 428 13.35 0.84 -26.33
N ALA A 429 13.53 2.15 -26.11
CA ALA A 429 13.66 3.14 -27.18
C ALA A 429 15.10 3.29 -27.72
N GLY A 430 16.10 3.05 -26.89
CA GLY A 430 17.51 3.40 -27.18
C GLY A 430 18.33 2.35 -27.89
N GLY A 431 17.77 1.24 -28.28
CA GLY A 431 18.53 0.17 -28.88
C GLY A 431 18.05 -0.18 -30.29
N GLY A 432 18.89 -0.02 -31.29
CA GLY A 432 18.69 -0.62 -32.61
C GLY A 432 18.52 -2.15 -32.52
N GLY A 433 17.33 -2.62 -32.14
CA GLY A 433 16.98 -4.05 -32.07
C GLY A 433 17.33 -4.77 -30.78
N ALA A 434 17.54 -4.07 -29.65
CA ALA A 434 17.69 -4.75 -28.36
C ALA A 434 16.40 -5.52 -28.03
N GLU A 435 16.53 -6.82 -27.81
CA GLU A 435 15.38 -7.68 -27.46
C GLU A 435 14.68 -7.14 -26.20
N PRO A 436 13.35 -7.12 -26.13
CA PRO A 436 12.60 -6.66 -24.97
C PRO A 436 13.09 -7.27 -23.65
N GLN A 437 13.53 -8.52 -23.69
CA GLN A 437 14.10 -9.25 -22.55
C GLN A 437 15.29 -8.51 -21.92
N THR A 438 16.22 -7.99 -22.73
CA THR A 438 17.39 -7.25 -22.25
C THR A 438 16.99 -5.93 -21.57
N ALA A 439 16.01 -5.21 -22.12
CA ALA A 439 15.49 -3.98 -21.51
C ALA A 439 14.85 -4.24 -20.14
N TYR A 440 14.07 -5.31 -20.05
CA TYR A 440 13.47 -5.73 -18.77
C TYR A 440 14.52 -6.19 -17.76
N ALA A 441 15.51 -7.00 -18.17
CA ALA A 441 16.59 -7.46 -17.30
C ALA A 441 17.40 -6.28 -16.73
N HIS A 442 17.75 -5.30 -17.57
CA HIS A 442 18.39 -4.07 -17.13
C HIS A 442 17.53 -3.31 -16.10
N THR A 443 16.23 -3.21 -16.34
CA THR A 443 15.30 -2.53 -15.42
C THR A 443 15.13 -3.29 -14.10
N PHE A 444 15.09 -4.63 -14.13
CA PHE A 444 15.13 -5.44 -12.90
C PHE A 444 16.44 -5.30 -12.13
N GLY A 445 17.57 -5.05 -12.82
CA GLY A 445 18.84 -4.72 -12.18
C GLY A 445 18.75 -3.45 -11.32
N TRP A 446 18.05 -2.42 -11.79
CA TRP A 446 17.77 -1.22 -11.00
C TRP A 446 16.80 -1.48 -9.84
N ALA A 447 15.77 -2.31 -10.06
CA ALA A 447 14.88 -2.72 -8.97
C ALA A 447 15.63 -3.49 -7.88
N LEU A 448 16.60 -4.35 -8.27
CA LEU A 448 17.51 -5.04 -7.36
C LEU A 448 18.40 -4.05 -6.62
N ALA A 449 18.96 -3.04 -7.29
CA ALA A 449 19.76 -1.99 -6.66
C ALA A 449 18.96 -1.24 -5.59
N PHE A 450 17.69 -0.91 -5.83
CA PHE A 450 16.81 -0.35 -4.81
C PHE A 450 16.62 -1.31 -3.63
N GLY A 451 16.45 -2.62 -3.89
CA GLY A 451 16.39 -3.63 -2.86
C GLY A 451 17.66 -3.68 -2.00
N VAL A 452 18.83 -3.68 -2.63
CA VAL A 452 20.14 -3.66 -1.93
C VAL A 452 20.29 -2.38 -1.12
N LEU A 453 19.86 -1.23 -1.62
CA LEU A 453 19.93 0.04 -0.92
C LEU A 453 19.15 0.02 0.40
N THR A 454 18.08 -0.79 0.51
CA THR A 454 17.33 -0.94 1.76
C THR A 454 18.16 -1.61 2.88
N LEU A 455 19.25 -2.32 2.55
CA LEU A 455 20.14 -2.90 3.55
C LEU A 455 20.81 -1.84 4.43
N VAL A 456 21.09 -0.66 3.89
CA VAL A 456 21.79 0.42 4.61
C VAL A 456 20.98 0.87 5.85
N PRO A 457 19.73 1.37 5.73
CA PRO A 457 18.97 1.76 6.90
C PRO A 457 18.62 0.55 7.79
N ALA A 458 18.41 -0.63 7.22
CA ALA A 458 18.14 -1.85 7.97
C ALA A 458 19.32 -2.29 8.85
N ALA A 459 20.55 -2.15 8.36
CA ALA A 459 21.76 -2.47 9.12
C ALA A 459 21.96 -1.54 10.33
N LEU A 460 21.39 -0.35 10.30
CA LEU A 460 21.45 0.64 11.37
C LEU A 460 20.33 0.46 12.43
N TYR A 461 19.40 -0.48 12.24
CA TYR A 461 18.38 -0.78 13.25
C TYR A 461 18.99 -1.30 14.55
N PRO A 462 18.35 -1.03 15.72
CA PRO A 462 18.78 -1.59 16.99
C PRO A 462 18.80 -3.14 16.92
N ARG A 463 19.84 -3.76 17.45
CA ARG A 463 19.98 -5.23 17.50
C ARG A 463 18.94 -5.89 18.42
N ARG A 464 18.43 -5.18 19.42
CA ARG A 464 17.42 -5.65 20.38
C ARG A 464 16.29 -4.64 20.45
N ALA A 465 15.06 -5.12 20.66
CA ALA A 465 13.95 -4.23 20.99
C ALA A 465 14.26 -3.48 22.30
N PRO A 466 14.06 -2.16 22.38
CA PRO A 466 14.23 -1.43 23.64
C PRO A 466 13.29 -2.02 24.69
N GLY A 467 13.83 -2.56 25.81
CA GLY A 467 13.07 -3.06 26.93
C GLY A 467 13.29 -4.53 27.34
N ARG A 468 14.32 -5.20 26.84
CA ARG A 468 14.84 -6.46 27.39
C ARG A 468 16.29 -6.27 27.81
N SER A 469 16.49 -5.67 28.98
CA SER A 469 17.67 -5.89 29.84
C SER A 469 17.32 -6.92 30.86
#